data_02607a38b700cf49aa716aaa58e8edc2
#
_entry.id   02607a38b700cf49aa716aaa58e8edc2
#
_cell.length_a   1.000
_cell.length_b   1.000
_cell.length_c   1.000
_cell.angle_alpha   90.00
_cell.angle_beta   90.00
_cell.angle_gamma   90.00
#
_symmetry.space_group_name_H-M   'P 1'
#
loop_
_entity.id
_entity.type
_entity.pdbx_description
1 polymer ?
#
loop_
_entity_poly.entity_id
_entity_poly.type
_entity_poly.pdbx_seq_one_letter_code
_entity_poly.pdbx_strand_id
1 'polypeptide(L)'
;TREAADVPAFGWDTYVLAEAAGHQSAEHASAECINTVESLITAENTLENEFLKAHFEPDGSVELTDKKTDHVYRGLGIFEDCGDIGNEYIFFAPVNDVPVTTKGTKAEITVAEDNACRAVVSVKHTMMLPDAADETLAGEIEDLVEFKHRKASRGSHLVPFEIVTEYTLEKHGKALKVKTTFNNQIKDHRLRVLFETGLHTDFHYADSVFE
;
A
#
# COMPACT_ATOMS: atom_id res chain seq x y z
N THR A 1 -15.47 -3.46 -18.89
CA THR A 1 -14.35 -2.51 -19.08
C THR A 1 -13.61 -2.87 -20.34
N ARG A 2 -13.26 -1.91 -21.17
CA ARG A 2 -12.52 -2.09 -22.41
C ARG A 2 -11.37 -1.10 -22.46
N GLU A 3 -10.21 -1.57 -22.88
CA GLU A 3 -9.06 -0.73 -23.16
C GLU A 3 -9.23 -0.05 -24.52
N ALA A 4 -8.99 1.26 -24.60
CA ALA A 4 -8.89 1.99 -25.84
C ALA A 4 -7.43 1.88 -26.34
N ALA A 5 -7.23 1.12 -27.42
CA ALA A 5 -5.91 0.93 -28.02
C ALA A 5 -5.76 1.80 -29.28
N ASP A 6 -4.54 2.14 -29.61
CA ASP A 6 -4.17 2.81 -30.87
C ASP A 6 -4.79 4.22 -31.08
N VAL A 7 -5.14 4.91 -29.99
CA VAL A 7 -5.56 6.31 -30.10
C VAL A 7 -4.33 7.17 -30.47
N PRO A 8 -4.35 7.90 -31.60
CA PRO A 8 -3.19 8.68 -32.03
C PRO A 8 -2.90 9.83 -31.06
N ALA A 9 -1.61 10.17 -30.91
CA ALA A 9 -1.21 11.34 -30.13
C ALA A 9 -1.85 12.60 -30.71
N PHE A 10 -2.49 13.43 -29.87
CA PHE A 10 -3.27 14.62 -30.27
C PHE A 10 -4.48 14.32 -31.18
N GLY A 11 -4.89 13.06 -31.28
CA GLY A 11 -6.06 12.61 -32.02
C GLY A 11 -7.19 12.19 -31.08
N TRP A 12 -8.28 11.73 -31.70
CA TRP A 12 -9.43 11.15 -31.00
C TRP A 12 -9.94 9.95 -31.78
N ASP A 13 -10.60 9.06 -31.07
CA ASP A 13 -11.32 7.93 -31.65
C ASP A 13 -12.71 7.82 -31.03
N THR A 14 -13.63 7.17 -31.74
CA THR A 14 -15.02 7.05 -31.28
C THR A 14 -15.33 5.60 -30.96
N TYR A 15 -15.79 5.37 -29.72
CA TYR A 15 -16.25 4.07 -29.25
C TYR A 15 -17.75 4.10 -29.00
N VAL A 16 -18.45 3.08 -29.44
CA VAL A 16 -19.88 2.91 -29.20
C VAL A 16 -20.09 1.87 -28.11
N LEU A 17 -20.83 2.24 -27.06
CA LEU A 17 -21.30 1.28 -26.07
C LEU A 17 -22.50 0.52 -26.66
N ALA A 18 -22.38 -0.79 -26.76
CA ALA A 18 -23.48 -1.67 -27.10
C ALA A 18 -23.77 -2.60 -25.92
N GLU A 19 -25.04 -2.85 -25.64
CA GLU A 19 -25.42 -3.91 -24.71
C GLU A 19 -24.99 -5.25 -25.29
N ALA A 20 -24.37 -6.09 -24.45
CA ALA A 20 -24.09 -7.45 -24.82
C ALA A 20 -25.43 -8.18 -25.01
N ALA A 21 -25.81 -8.41 -26.25
CA ALA A 21 -27.02 -9.17 -26.56
C ALA A 21 -26.87 -10.57 -25.93
N GLY A 22 -27.77 -10.91 -25.04
CA GLY A 22 -27.92 -12.26 -24.53
C GLY A 22 -28.03 -13.25 -25.69
N HIS A 23 -27.40 -14.41 -25.54
CA HIS A 23 -27.29 -15.48 -26.52
C HIS A 23 -28.51 -15.62 -27.43
N GLN A 24 -28.44 -15.09 -28.65
CA GLN A 24 -29.20 -15.57 -29.81
C GLN A 24 -28.30 -15.49 -31.02
N SER A 25 -28.24 -16.64 -31.69
CA SER A 25 -27.53 -16.90 -32.92
C SER A 25 -27.56 -15.77 -33.96
N ALA A 26 -26.43 -15.14 -34.24
CA ALA A 26 -26.21 -14.40 -35.48
C ALA A 26 -25.06 -15.06 -36.22
N GLU A 27 -25.43 -15.81 -37.28
CA GLU A 27 -24.53 -16.18 -38.33
C GLU A 27 -24.05 -14.91 -39.04
N HIS A 28 -22.73 -14.83 -39.29
CA HIS A 28 -22.01 -13.81 -40.02
C HIS A 28 -21.66 -12.51 -39.26
N ALA A 29 -20.89 -12.65 -38.22
CA ALA A 29 -19.84 -11.66 -37.89
C ALA A 29 -18.56 -12.49 -37.66
N SER A 30 -17.47 -12.12 -38.29
CA SER A 30 -16.18 -12.77 -38.20
C SER A 30 -15.84 -13.07 -36.73
N ALA A 31 -15.88 -14.37 -36.44
CA ALA A 31 -15.58 -14.90 -35.13
C ALA A 31 -14.07 -14.73 -34.88
N GLU A 32 -13.72 -13.68 -34.15
CA GLU A 32 -12.47 -13.60 -33.39
C GLU A 32 -12.56 -12.48 -32.37
N CYS A 33 -13.49 -12.60 -31.46
CA CYS A 33 -13.38 -11.91 -30.17
C CYS A 33 -14.04 -12.78 -29.11
N ILE A 34 -13.51 -13.98 -28.92
CA ILE A 34 -13.70 -14.70 -27.68
C ILE A 34 -12.84 -13.93 -26.67
N ASN A 35 -13.46 -12.98 -25.97
CA ASN A 35 -12.86 -12.32 -24.83
C ASN A 35 -12.64 -13.37 -23.73
N THR A 36 -11.54 -14.07 -23.77
CA THR A 36 -10.91 -14.51 -22.55
C THR A 36 -10.44 -13.24 -21.89
N VAL A 37 -11.19 -12.76 -20.91
CA VAL A 37 -10.71 -11.68 -20.02
C VAL A 37 -9.46 -12.25 -19.38
N GLU A 38 -8.29 -11.84 -19.89
CA GLU A 38 -7.03 -12.21 -19.26
C GLU A 38 -6.97 -11.51 -17.91
N SER A 39 -7.26 -12.29 -16.87
CA SER A 39 -7.11 -11.82 -15.49
C SER A 39 -5.63 -11.56 -15.21
N LEU A 40 -5.36 -10.46 -14.49
CA LEU A 40 -4.02 -10.19 -13.95
C LEU A 40 -3.76 -10.94 -12.63
N ILE A 41 -4.75 -11.66 -12.12
CA ILE A 41 -4.61 -12.56 -10.97
C ILE A 41 -4.19 -13.92 -11.51
N THR A 42 -2.90 -14.23 -11.44
CA THR A 42 -2.33 -15.45 -12.03
C THR A 42 -2.28 -16.63 -11.05
N ALA A 43 -2.33 -16.34 -9.74
CA ALA A 43 -2.39 -17.34 -8.67
C ALA A 43 -3.02 -16.72 -7.43
N GLU A 44 -3.25 -17.52 -6.39
CA GLU A 44 -3.70 -17.04 -5.10
C GLU A 44 -2.77 -15.92 -4.60
N ASN A 45 -3.35 -14.80 -4.20
CA ASN A 45 -2.64 -13.61 -3.72
C ASN A 45 -1.52 -13.13 -4.65
N THR A 46 -1.70 -13.26 -5.98
CA THR A 46 -0.65 -12.88 -6.93
C THR A 46 -1.22 -12.08 -8.09
N LEU A 47 -0.70 -10.86 -8.26
CA LEU A 47 -0.92 -10.02 -9.43
C LEU A 47 0.28 -10.12 -10.37
N GLU A 48 0.03 -10.24 -11.67
CA GLU A 48 1.11 -10.36 -12.64
C GLU A 48 0.71 -9.76 -13.99
N ASN A 49 1.63 -9.01 -14.58
CA ASN A 49 1.57 -8.55 -15.96
C ASN A 49 2.90 -8.86 -16.68
N GLU A 50 3.13 -8.28 -17.85
CA GLU A 50 4.35 -8.50 -18.64
C GLU A 50 5.62 -7.96 -17.96
N PHE A 51 5.51 -6.98 -17.02
CA PHE A 51 6.66 -6.32 -16.39
C PHE A 51 6.89 -6.72 -14.95
N LEU A 52 5.81 -6.96 -14.19
CA LEU A 52 5.84 -7.13 -12.75
C LEU A 52 5.08 -8.38 -12.33
N LYS A 53 5.57 -8.98 -11.23
CA LYS A 53 4.82 -9.97 -10.47
C LYS A 53 4.83 -9.55 -9.00
N ALA A 54 3.65 -9.38 -8.40
CA ALA A 54 3.47 -9.03 -7.00
C ALA A 54 2.75 -10.17 -6.28
N HIS A 55 3.41 -10.78 -5.31
CA HIS A 55 2.83 -11.79 -4.44
C HIS A 55 2.60 -11.21 -3.04
N PHE A 56 1.43 -11.45 -2.47
CA PHE A 56 1.05 -10.95 -1.15
C PHE A 56 1.21 -12.07 -0.13
N GLU A 57 2.13 -11.87 0.80
CA GLU A 57 2.38 -12.78 1.91
C GLU A 57 1.23 -12.77 2.93
N PRO A 58 1.08 -13.80 3.78
CA PRO A 58 0.00 -13.86 4.76
C PRO A 58 -0.06 -12.67 5.74
N ASP A 59 1.04 -11.99 5.96
CA ASP A 59 1.12 -10.77 6.77
C ASP A 59 0.85 -9.49 5.99
N GLY A 60 0.42 -9.61 4.72
CA GLY A 60 0.10 -8.49 3.84
C GLY A 60 1.31 -7.78 3.25
N SER A 61 2.53 -8.20 3.57
CA SER A 61 3.71 -7.70 2.88
C SER A 61 3.78 -8.20 1.44
N VAL A 62 4.47 -7.45 0.59
CA VAL A 62 4.54 -7.74 -0.85
C VAL A 62 5.95 -8.19 -1.23
N GLU A 63 6.02 -9.33 -1.92
CA GLU A 63 7.16 -9.71 -2.73
C GLU A 63 6.93 -9.21 -4.16
N LEU A 64 7.76 -8.28 -4.62
CA LEU A 64 7.66 -7.69 -5.96
C LEU A 64 8.83 -8.11 -6.82
N THR A 65 8.56 -8.79 -7.93
CA THR A 65 9.55 -9.16 -8.94
C THR A 65 9.49 -8.20 -10.12
N ASP A 66 10.60 -7.57 -10.44
CA ASP A 66 10.81 -6.90 -11.74
C ASP A 66 11.26 -7.95 -12.77
N LYS A 67 10.39 -8.28 -13.71
CA LYS A 67 10.65 -9.31 -14.74
C LYS A 67 11.72 -8.90 -15.75
N LYS A 68 12.04 -7.61 -15.84
CA LYS A 68 13.10 -7.14 -16.75
C LYS A 68 14.50 -7.42 -16.20
N THR A 69 14.65 -7.33 -14.89
CA THR A 69 15.93 -7.49 -14.19
C THR A 69 16.05 -8.77 -13.39
N ASP A 70 14.94 -9.51 -13.26
CA ASP A 70 14.76 -10.67 -12.36
C ASP A 70 15.06 -10.33 -10.88
N HIS A 71 15.04 -9.03 -10.55
CA HIS A 71 15.24 -8.60 -9.17
C HIS A 71 13.96 -8.77 -8.35
N VAL A 72 14.12 -9.28 -7.12
CA VAL A 72 12.99 -9.54 -6.20
C VAL A 72 13.15 -8.69 -4.95
N TYR A 73 12.22 -7.79 -4.75
CA TYR A 73 12.07 -7.00 -3.53
C TYR A 73 11.15 -7.74 -2.56
N ARG A 74 11.52 -7.84 -1.28
CA ARG A 74 10.74 -8.57 -0.27
C ARG A 74 10.39 -7.69 0.91
N GLY A 75 9.26 -8.00 1.57
CA GLY A 75 8.83 -7.31 2.77
C GLY A 75 8.38 -5.87 2.52
N LEU A 76 7.86 -5.58 1.31
CA LEU A 76 7.37 -4.25 0.99
C LEU A 76 6.00 -4.01 1.64
N GLY A 77 5.76 -2.78 2.14
CA GLY A 77 4.46 -2.39 2.66
C GLY A 77 4.20 -2.82 4.11
N ILE A 78 5.25 -3.17 4.87
CA ILE A 78 5.14 -3.41 6.31
C ILE A 78 4.92 -2.08 7.02
N PHE A 79 3.93 -2.02 7.91
CA PHE A 79 3.71 -0.86 8.77
C PHE A 79 4.45 -1.03 10.09
N GLU A 80 4.95 0.09 10.59
CA GLU A 80 5.63 0.22 11.88
C GLU A 80 5.13 1.47 12.58
N ASP A 81 4.70 1.31 13.82
CA ASP A 81 4.22 2.38 14.68
C ASP A 81 5.09 2.47 15.94
N CYS A 82 5.54 3.67 16.26
CA CYS A 82 6.30 3.98 17.47
C CYS A 82 5.73 5.22 18.15
N GLY A 83 6.04 5.39 19.44
CA GLY A 83 5.67 6.60 20.18
C GLY A 83 6.42 7.83 19.68
N ASP A 84 5.81 8.98 19.83
CA ASP A 84 6.41 10.29 19.55
C ASP A 84 6.09 11.27 20.68
N ILE A 85 7.09 11.61 21.47
CA ILE A 85 6.99 12.58 22.55
C ILE A 85 7.68 13.92 22.19
N GLY A 86 7.90 14.15 20.90
CA GLY A 86 8.43 15.38 20.34
C GLY A 86 7.37 16.49 20.21
N ASN A 87 7.35 17.13 19.09
CA ASN A 87 6.34 18.11 18.69
C ASN A 87 6.11 18.03 17.16
N GLU A 88 5.32 18.94 16.61
CA GLU A 88 4.99 18.98 15.18
C GLU A 88 6.18 19.17 14.24
N TYR A 89 7.35 19.53 14.75
CA TYR A 89 8.57 19.74 13.95
C TYR A 89 9.65 18.69 14.20
N ILE A 90 9.68 18.10 15.41
CA ILE A 90 10.76 17.21 15.85
C ILE A 90 10.18 15.92 16.39
N PHE A 91 10.43 14.83 15.67
CA PHE A 91 10.18 13.47 16.16
C PHE A 91 11.14 13.14 17.29
N PHE A 92 10.61 12.62 18.41
CA PHE A 92 11.41 12.11 19.51
C PHE A 92 10.74 10.88 20.13
N ALA A 93 11.37 9.71 19.94
CA ALA A 93 10.84 8.48 20.50
C ALA A 93 11.00 8.43 22.03
N PRO A 94 10.02 7.85 22.76
CA PRO A 94 10.17 7.56 24.18
C PRO A 94 11.39 6.65 24.46
N VAL A 95 11.98 6.78 25.62
CA VAL A 95 13.06 5.91 26.06
C VAL A 95 12.51 4.46 26.21
N ASN A 96 13.20 3.48 25.58
CA ASN A 96 12.78 2.07 25.53
C ASN A 96 11.47 1.80 24.78
N ASP A 97 11.05 2.69 23.89
CA ASP A 97 9.92 2.40 23.01
C ASP A 97 10.21 1.18 22.13
N VAL A 98 9.25 0.29 22.02
CA VAL A 98 9.32 -0.88 21.16
C VAL A 98 8.29 -0.70 20.06
N PRO A 99 8.71 -0.51 18.80
CA PRO A 99 7.80 -0.35 17.69
C PRO A 99 6.85 -1.54 17.55
N VAL A 100 5.58 -1.26 17.30
CA VAL A 100 4.58 -2.26 16.92
C VAL A 100 4.59 -2.37 15.41
N THR A 101 4.67 -3.60 14.88
CA THR A 101 4.78 -3.81 13.44
C THR A 101 3.76 -4.82 12.93
N THR A 102 3.38 -4.69 11.66
CA THR A 102 2.54 -5.68 10.96
C THR A 102 3.33 -6.92 10.51
N LYS A 103 4.67 -6.89 10.58
CA LYS A 103 5.51 -8.01 10.17
C LYS A 103 5.16 -9.29 10.91
N GLY A 104 4.81 -10.34 10.16
CA GLY A 104 4.43 -11.64 10.71
C GLY A 104 3.04 -11.68 11.36
N THR A 105 2.25 -10.61 11.31
CA THR A 105 0.86 -10.59 11.77
C THR A 105 -0.08 -10.86 10.61
N LYS A 106 -1.09 -11.70 10.80
CA LYS A 106 -2.01 -12.07 9.72
C LYS A 106 -2.81 -10.85 9.25
N ALA A 107 -2.79 -10.59 7.94
CA ALA A 107 -3.63 -9.59 7.26
C ALA A 107 -4.88 -10.23 6.65
N GLU A 108 -5.89 -9.42 6.37
CA GLU A 108 -7.02 -9.78 5.52
C GLU A 108 -6.71 -9.34 4.09
N ILE A 109 -6.58 -10.32 3.18
CA ILE A 109 -6.26 -10.07 1.78
C ILE A 109 -7.46 -10.42 0.92
N THR A 110 -7.93 -9.48 0.11
CA THR A 110 -9.10 -9.66 -0.75
C THR A 110 -8.87 -9.06 -2.13
N VAL A 111 -9.49 -9.66 -3.15
CA VAL A 111 -9.54 -9.07 -4.48
C VAL A 111 -10.65 -8.03 -4.51
N ALA A 112 -10.30 -6.77 -4.69
CA ALA A 112 -11.26 -5.67 -4.77
C ALA A 112 -11.76 -5.43 -6.21
N GLU A 113 -10.90 -5.66 -7.20
CA GLU A 113 -11.24 -5.52 -8.62
C GLU A 113 -10.39 -6.48 -9.46
N ASP A 114 -11.01 -7.08 -10.49
CA ASP A 114 -10.32 -7.87 -11.51
C ASP A 114 -11.03 -7.67 -12.85
N ASN A 115 -10.34 -7.06 -13.80
CA ASN A 115 -10.86 -6.84 -15.15
C ASN A 115 -9.73 -6.82 -16.19
N ALA A 116 -10.10 -6.70 -17.47
CA ALA A 116 -9.16 -6.74 -18.60
C ALA A 116 -8.07 -5.65 -18.58
N CYS A 117 -8.24 -4.58 -17.80
CA CYS A 117 -7.32 -3.44 -17.80
C CYS A 117 -6.48 -3.36 -16.52
N ARG A 118 -7.02 -3.86 -15.40
CA ARG A 118 -6.33 -3.81 -14.10
C ARG A 118 -6.89 -4.81 -13.12
N ALA A 119 -6.08 -5.15 -12.13
CA ALA A 119 -6.54 -5.83 -10.92
C ALA A 119 -6.13 -5.04 -9.67
N VAL A 120 -6.96 -5.13 -8.63
CA VAL A 120 -6.74 -4.47 -7.34
C VAL A 120 -6.86 -5.50 -6.23
N VAL A 121 -5.83 -5.59 -5.42
CA VAL A 121 -5.82 -6.36 -4.17
C VAL A 121 -5.89 -5.39 -3.00
N SER A 122 -6.82 -5.63 -2.09
CA SER A 122 -6.97 -4.90 -0.85
C SER A 122 -6.39 -5.71 0.31
N VAL A 123 -5.49 -5.11 1.05
CA VAL A 123 -4.86 -5.67 2.25
C VAL A 123 -5.28 -4.84 3.45
N LYS A 124 -5.95 -5.48 4.42
CA LYS A 124 -6.36 -4.83 5.66
C LYS A 124 -5.54 -5.36 6.83
N HIS A 125 -4.94 -4.44 7.58
CA HIS A 125 -4.29 -4.71 8.85
C HIS A 125 -5.09 -4.13 10.02
N THR A 126 -5.06 -4.79 11.16
CA THR A 126 -5.56 -4.26 12.42
C THR A 126 -4.44 -4.36 13.44
N MET A 127 -3.93 -3.20 13.86
CA MET A 127 -2.90 -3.09 14.89
C MET A 127 -3.54 -2.70 16.21
N MET A 128 -3.05 -3.23 17.33
CA MET A 128 -3.43 -2.77 18.67
C MET A 128 -2.38 -1.76 19.14
N LEU A 129 -2.74 -0.48 19.15
CA LEU A 129 -1.81 0.62 19.43
C LEU A 129 -2.25 1.40 20.67
N PRO A 130 -1.31 1.95 21.46
CA PRO A 130 -1.64 2.91 22.51
C PRO A 130 -2.35 4.13 21.92
N ASP A 131 -3.43 4.58 22.55
CA ASP A 131 -4.23 5.71 22.08
C ASP A 131 -3.53 7.06 22.27
N ALA A 132 -2.55 7.15 23.18
CA ALA A 132 -1.73 8.32 23.43
C ALA A 132 -0.45 7.95 24.20
N ALA A 133 0.41 8.92 24.45
CA ALA A 133 1.44 8.82 25.48
C ALA A 133 0.82 8.75 26.89
N ASP A 134 1.61 8.40 27.91
CA ASP A 134 1.18 8.40 29.30
C ASP A 134 0.97 9.83 29.83
N GLU A 135 0.37 9.94 31.01
CA GLU A 135 0.01 11.21 31.64
C GLU A 135 1.23 12.13 31.91
N THR A 136 2.44 11.58 31.93
CA THR A 136 3.68 12.31 32.17
C THR A 136 3.93 13.35 31.08
N LEU A 137 3.58 13.04 29.82
CA LEU A 137 3.85 13.93 28.69
C LEU A 137 3.19 15.30 28.84
N ALA A 138 1.96 15.36 29.33
CA ALA A 138 1.25 16.62 29.49
C ALA A 138 1.95 17.57 30.47
N GLY A 139 2.41 17.07 31.60
CA GLY A 139 3.19 17.86 32.58
C GLY A 139 4.57 18.29 32.04
N GLU A 140 5.25 17.39 31.31
CA GLU A 140 6.54 17.70 30.68
C GLU A 140 6.44 18.79 29.58
N ILE A 141 5.32 18.85 28.87
CA ILE A 141 5.03 19.91 27.91
C ILE A 141 4.76 21.25 28.63
N GLU A 142 3.94 21.23 29.70
CA GLU A 142 3.62 22.43 30.49
C GLU A 142 4.87 23.01 31.14
N ASP A 143 5.75 22.17 31.68
CA ASP A 143 7.00 22.53 32.30
C ASP A 143 8.12 22.85 31.31
N LEU A 144 7.87 22.80 29.99
CA LEU A 144 8.83 23.05 28.91
C LEU A 144 10.07 22.15 28.98
N VAL A 145 9.90 20.91 29.41
CA VAL A 145 11.00 19.94 29.50
C VAL A 145 11.55 19.66 28.10
N GLU A 146 12.87 19.84 27.92
CA GLU A 146 13.53 19.52 26.66
C GLU A 146 13.33 18.03 26.31
N PHE A 147 13.12 17.70 25.03
CA PHE A 147 12.83 16.34 24.54
C PHE A 147 13.77 15.28 25.12
N LYS A 148 15.10 15.55 25.12
CA LYS A 148 16.12 14.62 25.63
C LYS A 148 16.01 14.31 27.13
N HIS A 149 15.23 15.08 27.87
CA HIS A 149 15.00 14.90 29.31
C HIS A 149 13.62 14.38 29.63
N ARG A 150 12.72 14.26 28.64
CA ARG A 150 11.41 13.69 28.79
C ARG A 150 11.48 12.23 29.20
N LYS A 151 10.58 11.82 30.08
CA LYS A 151 10.45 10.48 30.63
C LYS A 151 9.14 9.81 30.22
N ALA A 152 8.25 10.58 29.58
CA ALA A 152 6.99 10.07 29.09
C ALA A 152 7.20 8.84 28.22
N SER A 153 6.28 7.90 28.33
CA SER A 153 6.25 6.65 27.58
C SER A 153 4.93 6.51 26.83
N ARG A 154 4.79 5.47 26.04
CA ARG A 154 3.50 5.13 25.45
C ARG A 154 2.51 4.73 26.55
N GLY A 155 1.25 5.14 26.41
CA GLY A 155 0.16 4.75 27.29
C GLY A 155 -0.11 3.25 27.24
N SER A 156 -0.80 2.73 28.25
CA SER A 156 -1.14 1.30 28.35
C SER A 156 -2.50 0.96 27.77
N HIS A 157 -3.34 1.94 27.46
CA HIS A 157 -4.65 1.73 26.86
C HIS A 157 -4.50 1.49 25.36
N LEU A 158 -4.81 0.26 24.92
CA LEU A 158 -4.68 -0.14 23.53
C LEU A 158 -6.03 -0.04 22.81
N VAL A 159 -6.01 0.54 21.63
CA VAL A 159 -7.16 0.64 20.72
C VAL A 159 -6.86 0.00 19.38
N PRO A 160 -7.86 -0.54 18.67
CA PRO A 160 -7.67 -1.06 17.33
C PRO A 160 -7.42 0.08 16.34
N PHE A 161 -6.39 -0.06 15.53
CA PHE A 161 -6.02 0.86 14.46
C PHE A 161 -6.03 0.10 13.14
N GLU A 162 -7.00 0.43 12.27
CA GLU A 162 -7.19 -0.24 11.00
C GLU A 162 -6.49 0.52 9.86
N ILE A 163 -5.77 -0.22 9.03
CA ILE A 163 -5.09 0.29 7.84
C ILE A 163 -5.54 -0.56 6.65
N VAL A 164 -6.06 0.09 5.62
CA VAL A 164 -6.43 -0.57 4.36
C VAL A 164 -5.52 -0.06 3.26
N THR A 165 -4.82 -0.97 2.59
CA THR A 165 -3.93 -0.66 1.47
C THR A 165 -4.44 -1.34 0.21
N GLU A 166 -4.73 -0.57 -0.82
CA GLU A 166 -5.09 -1.03 -2.15
C GLU A 166 -3.85 -1.05 -3.05
N TYR A 167 -3.54 -2.22 -3.59
CA TYR A 167 -2.46 -2.42 -4.56
C TYR A 167 -3.07 -2.63 -5.93
N THR A 168 -2.77 -1.73 -6.86
CA THR A 168 -3.31 -1.78 -8.23
C THR A 168 -2.20 -2.10 -9.22
N LEU A 169 -2.39 -3.16 -10.01
CA LEU A 169 -1.58 -3.46 -11.17
C LEU A 169 -2.41 -3.26 -12.44
N GLU A 170 -1.92 -2.40 -13.33
CA GLU A 170 -2.51 -2.19 -14.66
C GLU A 170 -1.91 -3.16 -15.68
N LYS A 171 -2.67 -3.55 -16.71
CA LYS A 171 -2.26 -4.54 -17.73
C LYS A 171 -0.90 -4.22 -18.33
N HIS A 172 -0.65 -2.99 -18.73
CA HIS A 172 0.62 -2.53 -19.30
C HIS A 172 1.38 -1.58 -18.36
N GLY A 173 1.03 -1.62 -17.06
CA GLY A 173 1.65 -0.79 -16.03
C GLY A 173 3.05 -1.29 -15.65
N LYS A 174 3.99 -0.36 -15.53
CA LYS A 174 5.37 -0.63 -15.08
C LYS A 174 5.56 -0.33 -13.59
N ALA A 175 4.48 -0.10 -12.86
CA ALA A 175 4.51 0.18 -11.44
C ALA A 175 3.32 -0.48 -10.75
N LEU A 176 3.54 -1.00 -9.54
CA LEU A 176 2.49 -1.36 -8.61
C LEU A 176 2.06 -0.08 -7.88
N LYS A 177 0.84 0.39 -8.14
CA LYS A 177 0.30 1.58 -7.46
C LYS A 177 -0.18 1.19 -6.07
N VAL A 178 0.14 2.01 -5.09
CA VAL A 178 -0.20 1.77 -3.68
C VAL A 178 -1.01 2.94 -3.15
N LYS A 179 -2.18 2.66 -2.57
CA LYS A 179 -3.03 3.64 -1.91
C LYS A 179 -3.38 3.14 -0.52
N THR A 180 -2.93 3.84 0.50
CA THR A 180 -3.22 3.52 1.90
C THR A 180 -4.23 4.48 2.48
N THR A 181 -5.21 3.94 3.18
CA THR A 181 -6.28 4.68 3.86
C THR A 181 -6.37 4.22 5.31
N PHE A 182 -6.41 5.14 6.24
CA PHE A 182 -6.66 4.90 7.66
C PHE A 182 -7.32 6.11 8.29
N ASN A 183 -8.00 5.90 9.42
CA ASN A 183 -8.54 6.96 10.24
C ASN A 183 -7.68 7.10 11.50
N ASN A 184 -6.88 8.18 11.56
CA ASN A 184 -6.02 8.42 12.71
C ASN A 184 -6.85 9.00 13.87
N GLN A 185 -7.06 8.19 14.93
CA GLN A 185 -7.73 8.56 16.16
C GLN A 185 -6.81 8.52 17.39
N ILE A 186 -5.54 8.20 17.18
CA ILE A 186 -4.55 8.10 18.25
C ILE A 186 -3.59 9.28 18.21
N LYS A 187 -2.91 9.54 19.33
CA LYS A 187 -2.00 10.68 19.51
C LYS A 187 -0.60 10.21 19.84
N ASP A 188 0.33 11.14 19.80
CA ASP A 188 1.69 10.95 20.29
C ASP A 188 2.36 9.70 19.67
N HIS A 189 2.16 9.50 18.36
CA HIS A 189 2.70 8.37 17.64
C HIS A 189 3.23 8.75 16.26
N ARG A 190 4.07 7.90 15.71
CA ARG A 190 4.58 7.98 14.37
C ARG A 190 4.35 6.65 13.64
N LEU A 191 3.44 6.66 12.67
CA LEU A 191 3.22 5.54 11.75
C LEU A 191 4.11 5.66 10.52
N ARG A 192 4.77 4.57 10.13
CA ARG A 192 5.58 4.47 8.91
C ARG A 192 5.15 3.27 8.09
N VAL A 193 5.31 3.37 6.78
CA VAL A 193 5.31 2.22 5.88
C VAL A 193 6.74 1.97 5.40
N LEU A 194 7.17 0.72 5.44
CA LEU A 194 8.54 0.31 5.10
C LEU A 194 8.55 -0.36 3.71
N PHE A 195 9.48 0.08 2.88
CA PHE A 195 9.79 -0.52 1.58
C PHE A 195 11.26 -0.91 1.59
N GLU A 196 11.54 -2.14 2.00
CA GLU A 196 12.90 -2.65 2.09
C GLU A 196 13.46 -2.89 0.69
N THR A 197 14.48 -2.13 0.29
CA THR A 197 15.09 -2.28 -1.04
C THR A 197 16.15 -3.35 -1.10
N GLY A 198 16.68 -3.79 0.04
CA GLY A 198 17.83 -4.69 0.12
C GLY A 198 19.17 -4.06 -0.31
N LEU A 199 19.19 -2.76 -0.60
CA LEU A 199 20.40 -2.06 -1.02
C LEU A 199 21.25 -1.66 0.20
N HIS A 200 22.54 -1.93 0.13
CA HIS A 200 23.52 -1.40 1.08
C HIS A 200 24.13 -0.13 0.49
N THR A 201 23.82 1.03 1.08
CA THR A 201 24.32 2.33 0.63
C THR A 201 24.47 3.27 1.82
N ASP A 202 25.50 4.12 1.78
CA ASP A 202 25.77 5.11 2.83
C ASP A 202 24.94 6.39 2.64
N PHE A 203 24.27 6.55 1.49
CA PHE A 203 23.48 7.74 1.18
C PHE A 203 22.28 7.40 0.29
N HIS A 204 21.31 8.29 0.30
CA HIS A 204 20.15 8.27 -0.59
C HIS A 204 19.90 9.67 -1.15
N TYR A 205 19.22 9.74 -2.28
CA TYR A 205 18.73 11.01 -2.83
C TYR A 205 17.25 11.13 -2.49
N ALA A 206 16.86 12.28 -1.97
CA ALA A 206 15.46 12.62 -1.74
C ALA A 206 15.14 13.89 -2.51
N ASP A 207 14.02 13.90 -3.22
CA ASP A 207 13.50 15.11 -3.83
C ASP A 207 12.92 16.02 -2.76
N SER A 208 13.19 17.31 -2.85
CA SER A 208 12.76 18.31 -1.88
C SER A 208 12.12 19.50 -2.60
N VAL A 209 11.17 20.16 -1.92
CA VAL A 209 10.39 21.28 -2.51
C VAL A 209 11.28 22.48 -2.88
N PHE A 210 12.45 22.61 -2.26
CA PHE A 210 13.32 23.77 -2.39
C PHE A 210 14.75 23.44 -2.82
N GLU A 211 15.04 22.21 -3.25
CA GLU A 211 16.36 21.76 -3.70
C GLU A 211 16.30 21.13 -5.08
#